data_78e944dc46012dba7410997de261d24f
#
_entry.id   78e944dc46012dba7410997de261d24f
#
_cell.length_a   1.000
_cell.length_b   1.000
_cell.length_c   1.000
_cell.angle_alpha   90.00
_cell.angle_beta   90.00
_cell.angle_gamma   90.00
#
_symmetry.space_group_name_H-M   'P 1'
#
loop_
_entity.id
_entity.type
_entity.pdbx_description
1 polymer ?
#
loop_
_entity_poly.entity_id
_entity_poly.type
_entity_poly.pdbx_seq_one_letter_code
_entity_poly.pdbx_strand_id
1 'polypeptide(L)'
;MSKVRNKKTNFDAIGKLLRFAKPYVPAILLALFFSILQIVATLFAPVIIGKTVDFIIGKNNVDFSVIAKNAGILAGLIAAVLLFQYLSSLCINFASFRTIRDLRREAFKKLNVVPLSYIDSNSHGDLMSRVGNDVDQISDGLIQGFSQLFGGIVTIVGTLVFMLTYNWLIAVIVVVLTPISLFVAYFIAKGCHDTFAKQAEKRGELSGLVTEMTSNQRVVKLFGYEKRAEERFAVINRELKISGQNAAFFSALVNPSTRFVNNVIYAVVCILGAWLVIRGQGILGMGAFTVGGLSCVLSYAIQYTKPFNEITGVVTELQTATAAADRVFNLLETENQSSDEGFPDLENVKGNIEIDNVYFSYVKSNPLIQGFSLSVKNGKRVAIVGPTGCGKTTLINLLMRFYDPDSGTISVDGKNVKEVTRRSLRLNYGMVLQDTWLKHGTVRENIAYGRPDATDEEIIAAARAAHIHNFIMHLENGYDTVLGDDGGNVSQGQKQLLCIARVMLTHPPMLILDEATSSIDTRTELKIQQAFEMLMKGKTSFIVAHRLSTIKNADLILVMNKGNVIEKGTHDELIEKHGFYYNLYNSQFEH
;
A
#
# COMPACT_ATOMS: atom_id res chain seq x y z
N MET A 1 -21.27 2.86 -18.91
CA MET A 1 -20.52 1.57 -18.85
C MET A 1 -19.67 1.37 -17.56
N SER A 2 -19.35 2.39 -16.77
CA SER A 2 -18.54 2.26 -15.53
C SER A 2 -19.24 1.57 -14.34
N LYS A 3 -20.54 1.76 -14.15
CA LYS A 3 -21.30 1.18 -13.02
C LYS A 3 -21.48 -0.35 -13.06
N VAL A 4 -21.51 -0.96 -14.25
CA VAL A 4 -21.70 -2.43 -14.41
C VAL A 4 -20.35 -3.16 -14.22
N ARG A 5 -19.25 -2.54 -14.63
CA ARG A 5 -17.89 -3.08 -14.45
C ARG A 5 -17.50 -3.11 -12.97
N ASN A 6 -17.89 -2.08 -12.19
CA ASN A 6 -17.63 -2.00 -10.74
C ASN A 6 -18.34 -3.07 -9.90
N LYS A 7 -19.54 -3.55 -10.29
CA LYS A 7 -20.24 -4.60 -9.54
C LYS A 7 -19.63 -5.99 -9.71
N LYS A 8 -19.13 -6.35 -10.91
CA LYS A 8 -18.46 -7.64 -11.13
C LYS A 8 -17.11 -7.74 -10.41
N THR A 9 -16.31 -6.66 -10.44
CA THR A 9 -15.02 -6.58 -9.73
C THR A 9 -15.18 -6.72 -8.22
N ASN A 10 -16.18 -6.08 -7.61
CA ASN A 10 -16.40 -6.15 -6.16
C ASN A 10 -16.72 -7.57 -5.66
N PHE A 11 -17.52 -8.35 -6.39
CA PHE A 11 -17.82 -9.74 -6.01
C PHE A 11 -16.62 -10.67 -6.17
N ASP A 12 -15.79 -10.42 -7.17
CA ASP A 12 -14.58 -11.20 -7.41
C ASP A 12 -13.52 -10.97 -6.32
N ALA A 13 -13.32 -9.73 -5.90
CA ALA A 13 -12.42 -9.38 -4.80
C ALA A 13 -12.83 -10.02 -3.47
N ILE A 14 -14.14 -10.02 -3.15
CA ILE A 14 -14.67 -10.70 -1.95
C ILE A 14 -14.44 -12.22 -2.06
N GLY A 15 -14.69 -12.83 -3.22
CA GLY A 15 -14.45 -14.26 -3.43
C GLY A 15 -12.97 -14.66 -3.24
N LYS A 16 -12.05 -13.83 -3.73
CA LYS A 16 -10.60 -14.01 -3.54
C LYS A 16 -10.21 -13.87 -2.07
N LEU A 17 -10.77 -12.87 -1.37
CA LEU A 17 -10.53 -12.64 0.04
C LEU A 17 -11.01 -13.83 0.90
N LEU A 18 -12.19 -14.37 0.60
CA LEU A 18 -12.72 -15.56 1.27
C LEU A 18 -11.83 -16.79 1.06
N ARG A 19 -11.13 -16.89 -0.08
CA ARG A 19 -10.15 -17.95 -0.33
C ARG A 19 -8.94 -17.85 0.62
N PHE A 20 -8.46 -16.64 0.90
CA PHE A 20 -7.41 -16.41 1.91
C PHE A 20 -7.90 -16.67 3.33
N ALA A 21 -9.17 -16.41 3.62
CA ALA A 21 -9.80 -16.71 4.91
C ALA A 21 -10.11 -18.22 5.11
N LYS A 22 -10.08 -19.03 4.04
CA LYS A 22 -10.45 -20.46 4.08
C LYS A 22 -9.74 -21.28 5.18
N PRO A 23 -8.43 -21.14 5.44
CA PRO A 23 -7.75 -21.86 6.52
C PRO A 23 -8.31 -21.52 7.92
N TYR A 24 -8.93 -20.36 8.07
CA TYR A 24 -9.43 -19.83 9.34
C TYR A 24 -10.94 -19.96 9.51
N VAL A 25 -11.63 -20.65 8.57
CA VAL A 25 -13.07 -20.92 8.64
C VAL A 25 -13.48 -21.57 9.96
N PRO A 26 -12.73 -22.53 10.57
CA PRO A 26 -13.11 -23.07 11.88
C PRO A 26 -13.21 -21.99 12.97
N ALA A 27 -12.29 -21.03 13.00
CA ALA A 27 -12.33 -19.92 13.95
C ALA A 27 -13.52 -18.98 13.68
N ILE A 28 -13.84 -18.73 12.40
CA ILE A 28 -15.01 -17.93 12.01
C ILE A 28 -16.30 -18.63 12.43
N LEU A 29 -16.43 -19.94 12.22
CA LEU A 29 -17.59 -20.71 12.65
C LEU A 29 -17.74 -20.73 14.17
N LEU A 30 -16.63 -20.84 14.90
CA LEU A 30 -16.63 -20.78 16.36
C LEU A 30 -17.03 -19.37 16.86
N ALA A 31 -16.57 -18.32 16.18
CA ALA A 31 -16.99 -16.95 16.47
C ALA A 31 -18.50 -16.76 16.26
N LEU A 32 -19.04 -17.28 15.17
CA LEU A 32 -20.48 -17.27 14.89
C LEU A 32 -21.27 -18.01 15.96
N PHE A 33 -20.81 -19.17 16.37
CA PHE A 33 -21.42 -19.94 17.43
C PHE A 33 -21.52 -19.15 18.75
N PHE A 34 -20.38 -18.55 19.18
CA PHE A 34 -20.38 -17.71 20.39
C PHE A 34 -21.23 -16.44 20.21
N SER A 35 -21.26 -15.84 19.02
CA SER A 35 -22.11 -14.69 18.73
C SER A 35 -23.58 -15.04 18.83
N ILE A 36 -24.01 -16.21 18.34
CA ILE A 36 -25.38 -16.69 18.49
C ILE A 36 -25.73 -16.91 19.98
N LEU A 37 -24.84 -17.56 20.73
CA LEU A 37 -25.04 -17.75 22.17
C LEU A 37 -25.17 -16.44 22.93
N GLN A 38 -24.30 -15.46 22.59
CA GLN A 38 -24.32 -14.10 23.14
C GLN A 38 -25.68 -13.43 22.88
N ILE A 39 -26.16 -13.46 21.61
CA ILE A 39 -27.42 -12.81 21.23
C ILE A 39 -28.60 -13.50 21.88
N VAL A 40 -28.63 -14.83 21.89
CA VAL A 40 -29.68 -15.60 22.58
C VAL A 40 -29.73 -15.23 24.06
N ALA A 41 -28.60 -15.22 24.75
CA ALA A 41 -28.53 -14.79 26.16
C ALA A 41 -29.02 -13.34 26.34
N THR A 42 -28.68 -12.44 25.44
CA THR A 42 -29.12 -11.03 25.44
C THR A 42 -30.65 -10.94 25.28
N LEU A 43 -31.26 -11.80 24.44
CA LEU A 43 -32.70 -11.82 24.21
C LEU A 43 -33.49 -12.40 25.38
N PHE A 44 -32.90 -13.19 26.26
CA PHE A 44 -33.53 -13.64 27.48
C PHE A 44 -33.62 -12.57 28.58
N ALA A 45 -32.75 -11.55 28.57
CA ALA A 45 -32.75 -10.52 29.58
C ALA A 45 -34.08 -9.74 29.67
N PRO A 46 -34.73 -9.27 28.57
CA PRO A 46 -36.04 -8.65 28.61
C PRO A 46 -37.12 -9.56 29.19
N VAL A 47 -37.04 -10.88 28.95
CA VAL A 47 -38.02 -11.87 29.51
C VAL A 47 -37.97 -11.87 31.03
N ILE A 48 -36.77 -11.90 31.60
CA ILE A 48 -36.60 -11.91 33.06
C ILE A 48 -37.03 -10.58 33.66
N ILE A 49 -36.67 -9.46 33.00
CA ILE A 49 -37.08 -8.11 33.41
C ILE A 49 -38.61 -8.02 33.39
N GLY A 50 -39.27 -8.45 32.31
CA GLY A 50 -40.71 -8.41 32.18
C GLY A 50 -41.44 -9.25 33.26
N LYS A 51 -40.95 -10.48 33.50
CA LYS A 51 -41.46 -11.30 34.59
C LYS A 51 -41.31 -10.61 35.94
N THR A 52 -40.17 -9.97 36.18
CA THR A 52 -39.91 -9.26 37.45
C THR A 52 -40.85 -8.07 37.61
N VAL A 53 -41.12 -7.33 36.53
CA VAL A 53 -42.08 -6.22 36.52
C VAL A 53 -43.49 -6.71 36.93
N ASP A 54 -43.95 -7.85 36.41
CA ASP A 54 -45.26 -8.40 36.76
C ASP A 54 -45.39 -8.76 38.26
N PHE A 55 -44.27 -9.09 38.94
CA PHE A 55 -44.23 -9.32 40.40
C PHE A 55 -44.15 -8.04 41.24
N ILE A 56 -43.93 -6.88 40.65
CA ILE A 56 -43.88 -5.59 41.36
C ILE A 56 -45.25 -4.87 41.30
N ILE A 57 -46.12 -5.25 40.36
CA ILE A 57 -47.40 -4.57 40.13
C ILE A 57 -48.43 -5.06 41.11
N GLY A 58 -48.78 -4.22 42.09
CA GLY A 58 -49.83 -4.47 43.08
C GLY A 58 -49.54 -3.76 44.41
N LYS A 59 -50.54 -3.11 45.00
CA LYS A 59 -50.40 -2.45 46.28
C LYS A 59 -50.16 -3.49 47.37
N ASN A 60 -49.01 -3.44 48.04
CA ASN A 60 -48.56 -4.38 49.10
C ASN A 60 -48.26 -5.82 48.65
N ASN A 61 -47.99 -6.07 47.37
CA ASN A 61 -47.77 -7.44 46.84
C ASN A 61 -46.41 -7.57 46.16
N VAL A 62 -45.34 -6.94 46.70
CA VAL A 62 -43.98 -7.01 46.18
C VAL A 62 -43.24 -8.18 46.84
N ASP A 63 -42.91 -9.21 46.05
CA ASP A 63 -42.11 -10.34 46.52
C ASP A 63 -40.60 -10.08 46.26
N PHE A 64 -39.93 -9.58 47.28
CA PHE A 64 -38.48 -9.28 47.25
C PHE A 64 -37.64 -10.54 47.04
N SER A 65 -38.12 -11.73 47.44
CA SER A 65 -37.39 -12.98 47.25
C SER A 65 -37.29 -13.33 45.74
N VAL A 66 -38.42 -13.20 45.02
CA VAL A 66 -38.48 -13.43 43.58
C VAL A 66 -37.65 -12.39 42.82
N ILE A 67 -37.70 -11.11 43.25
CA ILE A 67 -36.91 -10.05 42.66
C ILE A 67 -35.41 -10.32 42.84
N ALA A 68 -34.95 -10.68 44.03
CA ALA A 68 -33.55 -11.00 44.30
C ALA A 68 -33.08 -12.22 43.49
N LYS A 69 -33.92 -13.27 43.36
CA LYS A 69 -33.61 -14.43 42.52
C LYS A 69 -33.46 -14.03 41.05
N ASN A 70 -34.40 -13.27 40.51
CA ASN A 70 -34.36 -12.81 39.12
C ASN A 70 -33.19 -11.87 38.85
N ALA A 71 -32.82 -11.00 39.81
CA ALA A 71 -31.61 -10.17 39.73
C ALA A 71 -30.32 -11.01 39.67
N GLY A 72 -30.26 -12.10 40.48
CA GLY A 72 -29.14 -13.06 40.41
C GLY A 72 -29.05 -13.77 39.04
N ILE A 73 -30.19 -14.19 38.49
CA ILE A 73 -30.24 -14.80 37.13
C ILE A 73 -29.81 -13.79 36.07
N LEU A 74 -30.25 -12.52 36.16
CA LEU A 74 -29.88 -11.46 35.25
C LEU A 74 -28.38 -11.18 35.31
N ALA A 75 -27.80 -11.13 36.52
CA ALA A 75 -26.35 -10.97 36.69
C ALA A 75 -25.57 -12.12 36.04
N GLY A 76 -26.03 -13.36 36.21
CA GLY A 76 -25.47 -14.55 35.55
C GLY A 76 -25.56 -14.47 34.02
N LEU A 77 -26.70 -14.01 33.48
CA LEU A 77 -26.88 -13.79 32.06
C LEU A 77 -25.93 -12.72 31.51
N ILE A 78 -25.78 -11.60 32.21
CA ILE A 78 -24.85 -10.54 31.82
C ILE A 78 -23.42 -11.08 31.78
N ALA A 79 -23.00 -11.84 32.78
CA ALA A 79 -21.69 -12.48 32.80
C ALA A 79 -21.49 -13.45 31.63
N ALA A 80 -22.53 -14.25 31.29
CA ALA A 80 -22.48 -15.13 30.13
C ALA A 80 -22.40 -14.36 28.80
N VAL A 81 -23.15 -13.27 28.64
CA VAL A 81 -23.09 -12.38 27.47
C VAL A 81 -21.67 -11.81 27.29
N LEU A 82 -21.09 -11.30 28.37
CA LEU A 82 -19.72 -10.75 28.32
C LEU A 82 -18.69 -11.83 27.96
N LEU A 83 -18.84 -13.04 28.52
CA LEU A 83 -17.96 -14.16 28.21
C LEU A 83 -18.04 -14.56 26.72
N PHE A 84 -19.27 -14.76 26.22
CA PHE A 84 -19.47 -15.15 24.82
C PHE A 84 -19.05 -14.06 23.85
N GLN A 85 -19.29 -12.79 24.18
CA GLN A 85 -18.80 -11.65 23.41
C GLN A 85 -17.27 -11.63 23.32
N TYR A 86 -16.60 -11.84 24.46
CA TYR A 86 -15.14 -11.90 24.52
C TYR A 86 -14.59 -13.05 23.66
N LEU A 87 -15.14 -14.25 23.80
CA LEU A 87 -14.74 -15.44 23.04
C LEU A 87 -14.99 -15.25 21.54
N SER A 88 -16.14 -14.70 21.15
CA SER A 88 -16.44 -14.37 19.75
C SER A 88 -15.45 -13.37 19.18
N SER A 89 -15.16 -12.30 19.92
CA SER A 89 -14.21 -11.27 19.51
C SER A 89 -12.78 -11.82 19.34
N LEU A 90 -12.34 -12.70 20.27
CA LEU A 90 -11.04 -13.38 20.15
C LEU A 90 -10.96 -14.21 18.87
N CYS A 91 -12.00 -14.98 18.55
CA CYS A 91 -12.02 -15.82 17.35
C CYS A 91 -12.03 -14.99 16.06
N ILE A 92 -12.81 -13.91 16.00
CA ILE A 92 -12.87 -13.00 14.85
C ILE A 92 -11.52 -12.33 14.64
N ASN A 93 -10.94 -11.76 15.71
CA ASN A 93 -9.65 -11.09 15.64
C ASN A 93 -8.54 -12.06 15.21
N PHE A 94 -8.52 -13.28 15.77
CA PHE A 94 -7.58 -14.32 15.36
C PHE A 94 -7.69 -14.63 13.86
N ALA A 95 -8.91 -14.87 13.35
CA ALA A 95 -9.14 -15.18 11.95
C ALA A 95 -8.72 -14.01 11.04
N SER A 96 -9.14 -12.78 11.39
CA SER A 96 -8.86 -11.58 10.61
C SER A 96 -7.36 -11.28 10.55
N PHE A 97 -6.68 -11.19 11.70
CA PHE A 97 -5.25 -10.87 11.73
C PHE A 97 -4.36 -11.93 11.06
N ARG A 98 -4.75 -13.22 11.15
CA ARG A 98 -4.03 -14.29 10.45
C ARG A 98 -4.24 -14.21 8.93
N THR A 99 -5.47 -13.95 8.48
CA THR A 99 -5.76 -13.73 7.05
C THR A 99 -4.96 -12.55 6.51
N ILE A 100 -4.92 -11.44 7.24
CA ILE A 100 -4.21 -10.23 6.87
C ILE A 100 -2.69 -10.42 6.86
N ARG A 101 -2.15 -11.12 7.86
CA ARG A 101 -0.73 -11.49 7.88
C ARG A 101 -0.34 -12.25 6.61
N ASP A 102 -1.15 -13.25 6.24
CA ASP A 102 -0.84 -14.09 5.08
C ASP A 102 -0.99 -13.29 3.77
N LEU A 103 -2.00 -12.43 3.66
CA LEU A 103 -2.17 -11.53 2.52
C LEU A 103 -1.01 -10.54 2.38
N ARG A 104 -0.59 -9.91 3.50
CA ARG A 104 0.57 -8.98 3.51
C ARG A 104 1.86 -9.69 3.12
N ARG A 105 2.06 -10.90 3.62
CA ARG A 105 3.23 -11.73 3.26
C ARG A 105 3.27 -12.05 1.77
N GLU A 106 2.14 -12.43 1.18
CA GLU A 106 2.08 -12.73 -0.25
C GLU A 106 2.21 -11.46 -1.10
N ALA A 107 1.62 -10.33 -0.69
CA ALA A 107 1.81 -9.05 -1.36
C ALA A 107 3.27 -8.58 -1.34
N PHE A 108 3.96 -8.73 -0.21
CA PHE A 108 5.39 -8.40 -0.10
C PHE A 108 6.27 -9.34 -0.95
N LYS A 109 6.00 -10.64 -0.92
CA LYS A 109 6.71 -11.60 -1.79
C LYS A 109 6.51 -11.25 -3.26
N LYS A 110 5.28 -10.83 -3.63
CA LYS A 110 4.95 -10.46 -5.00
C LYS A 110 5.77 -9.28 -5.49
N LEU A 111 6.02 -8.26 -4.66
CA LEU A 111 6.88 -7.13 -5.01
C LEU A 111 8.30 -7.56 -5.41
N ASN A 112 8.80 -8.66 -4.85
CA ASN A 112 10.15 -9.17 -5.17
C ASN A 112 10.22 -9.96 -6.49
N VAL A 113 9.07 -10.35 -7.06
CA VAL A 113 9.02 -11.19 -8.26
C VAL A 113 8.30 -10.54 -9.45
N VAL A 114 7.72 -9.37 -9.28
CA VAL A 114 7.19 -8.58 -10.41
C VAL A 114 8.32 -8.00 -11.25
N PRO A 115 8.11 -7.80 -12.57
CA PRO A 115 9.11 -7.15 -13.41
C PRO A 115 9.34 -5.69 -13.00
N LEU A 116 10.56 -5.20 -13.20
CA LEU A 116 10.92 -3.81 -12.85
C LEU A 116 10.02 -2.78 -13.58
N SER A 117 9.57 -3.10 -14.78
CA SER A 117 8.61 -2.29 -15.54
C SER A 117 7.31 -1.99 -14.78
N TYR A 118 6.85 -2.93 -13.95
CA TYR A 118 5.69 -2.70 -13.09
C TYR A 118 6.00 -1.73 -11.96
N ILE A 119 7.18 -1.84 -11.35
CA ILE A 119 7.63 -0.94 -10.28
C ILE A 119 7.81 0.48 -10.83
N ASP A 120 8.47 0.63 -11.98
CA ASP A 120 8.72 1.93 -12.61
C ASP A 120 7.45 2.60 -13.13
N SER A 121 6.43 1.83 -13.50
CA SER A 121 5.13 2.35 -13.98
C SER A 121 4.17 2.78 -12.85
N ASN A 122 4.47 2.45 -11.59
CA ASN A 122 3.65 2.80 -10.43
C ASN A 122 4.45 3.68 -9.47
N SER A 123 3.78 4.61 -8.78
CA SER A 123 4.47 5.40 -7.76
C SER A 123 4.84 4.53 -6.54
N HIS A 124 6.02 4.76 -5.97
CA HIS A 124 6.47 4.03 -4.78
C HIS A 124 5.48 4.15 -3.62
N GLY A 125 4.87 5.33 -3.44
CA GLY A 125 3.84 5.55 -2.42
C GLY A 125 2.58 4.69 -2.63
N ASP A 126 2.14 4.49 -3.88
CA ASP A 126 1.00 3.62 -4.19
C ASP A 126 1.33 2.15 -3.89
N LEU A 127 2.50 1.67 -4.29
CA LEU A 127 2.95 0.30 -4.00
C LEU A 127 3.06 0.04 -2.49
N MET A 128 3.63 0.98 -1.74
CA MET A 128 3.71 0.89 -0.28
C MET A 128 2.34 0.93 0.38
N SER A 129 1.42 1.77 -0.14
CA SER A 129 0.04 1.83 0.36
C SER A 129 -0.69 0.50 0.16
N ARG A 130 -0.48 -0.20 -0.94
CA ARG A 130 -1.10 -1.52 -1.21
C ARG A 130 -0.69 -2.59 -0.19
N VAL A 131 0.56 -2.58 0.28
CA VAL A 131 1.07 -3.55 1.26
C VAL A 131 0.76 -3.15 2.71
N GLY A 132 0.68 -1.85 2.98
CA GLY A 132 0.36 -1.27 4.29
C GLY A 132 -1.12 -0.96 4.43
N ASN A 133 -1.49 0.26 4.08
CA ASN A 133 -2.81 0.85 4.36
C ASN A 133 -3.98 0.05 3.77
N ASP A 134 -3.87 -0.44 2.52
CA ASP A 134 -4.95 -1.18 1.88
C ASP A 134 -5.20 -2.51 2.58
N VAL A 135 -4.15 -3.19 3.02
CA VAL A 135 -4.25 -4.43 3.78
C VAL A 135 -4.89 -4.19 5.15
N ASP A 136 -4.61 -3.06 5.81
CA ASP A 136 -5.24 -2.68 7.08
C ASP A 136 -6.74 -2.34 6.90
N GLN A 137 -7.10 -1.64 5.81
CA GLN A 137 -8.50 -1.39 5.47
C GLN A 137 -9.28 -2.69 5.20
N ILE A 138 -8.66 -3.69 4.60
CA ILE A 138 -9.26 -5.02 4.45
C ILE A 138 -9.51 -5.66 5.81
N SER A 139 -8.56 -5.53 6.77
CA SER A 139 -8.71 -6.02 8.14
C SER A 139 -9.94 -5.44 8.82
N ASP A 140 -10.07 -4.12 8.79
CA ASP A 140 -11.17 -3.40 9.43
C ASP A 140 -12.52 -3.81 8.83
N GLY A 141 -12.59 -3.93 7.50
CA GLY A 141 -13.78 -4.40 6.81
C GLY A 141 -14.14 -5.85 7.13
N LEU A 142 -13.16 -6.75 7.29
CA LEU A 142 -13.41 -8.12 7.72
C LEU A 142 -13.95 -8.19 9.14
N ILE A 143 -13.32 -7.50 10.10
CA ILE A 143 -13.72 -7.48 11.50
C ILE A 143 -15.13 -6.91 11.64
N GLN A 144 -15.40 -5.75 11.03
CA GLN A 144 -16.71 -5.11 11.08
C GLN A 144 -17.77 -5.91 10.32
N GLY A 145 -17.43 -6.43 9.13
CA GLY A 145 -18.32 -7.24 8.32
C GLY A 145 -18.79 -8.49 9.08
N PHE A 146 -17.86 -9.25 9.66
CA PHE A 146 -18.23 -10.44 10.44
C PHE A 146 -18.97 -10.10 11.72
N SER A 147 -18.51 -9.13 12.51
CA SER A 147 -19.14 -8.80 13.79
C SER A 147 -20.52 -8.18 13.64
N GLN A 148 -20.66 -7.18 12.77
CA GLN A 148 -21.89 -6.38 12.70
C GLN A 148 -22.93 -6.97 11.75
N LEU A 149 -22.56 -7.52 10.59
CA LEU A 149 -23.54 -8.13 9.69
C LEU A 149 -24.13 -9.40 10.28
N PHE A 150 -23.29 -10.32 10.77
CA PHE A 150 -23.78 -11.55 11.37
C PHE A 150 -24.54 -11.28 12.66
N GLY A 151 -23.96 -10.48 13.56
CA GLY A 151 -24.63 -10.09 14.79
C GLY A 151 -25.95 -9.38 14.51
N GLY A 152 -25.99 -8.47 13.53
CA GLY A 152 -27.20 -7.77 13.12
C GLY A 152 -28.28 -8.70 12.58
N ILE A 153 -27.94 -9.63 11.68
CA ILE A 153 -28.90 -10.60 11.11
C ILE A 153 -29.48 -11.50 12.22
N VAL A 154 -28.62 -12.06 13.08
CA VAL A 154 -29.07 -12.93 14.18
C VAL A 154 -29.92 -12.15 15.16
N THR A 155 -29.59 -10.89 15.46
CA THR A 155 -30.40 -10.02 16.33
C THR A 155 -31.77 -9.73 15.72
N ILE A 156 -31.86 -9.39 14.43
CA ILE A 156 -33.10 -9.13 13.72
C ILE A 156 -33.99 -10.39 13.76
N VAL A 157 -33.47 -11.54 13.38
CA VAL A 157 -34.24 -12.80 13.37
C VAL A 157 -34.61 -13.21 14.79
N GLY A 158 -33.71 -13.17 15.73
CA GLY A 158 -33.93 -13.54 17.12
C GLY A 158 -34.99 -12.64 17.80
N THR A 159 -34.84 -11.30 17.68
CA THR A 159 -35.86 -10.37 18.25
C THR A 159 -37.22 -10.56 17.62
N LEU A 160 -37.31 -10.81 16.32
CA LEU A 160 -38.59 -11.09 15.65
C LEU A 160 -39.24 -12.36 16.18
N VAL A 161 -38.49 -13.45 16.32
CA VAL A 161 -39.02 -14.72 16.89
C VAL A 161 -39.52 -14.49 18.30
N PHE A 162 -38.76 -13.84 19.17
CA PHE A 162 -39.20 -13.55 20.54
C PHE A 162 -40.39 -12.61 20.58
N MET A 163 -40.48 -11.57 19.74
CA MET A 163 -41.67 -10.69 19.67
C MET A 163 -42.91 -11.45 19.26
N LEU A 164 -42.82 -12.37 18.30
CA LEU A 164 -43.95 -13.20 17.85
C LEU A 164 -44.48 -14.09 18.97
N THR A 165 -43.62 -14.57 19.89
CA THR A 165 -44.06 -15.39 21.05
C THR A 165 -44.85 -14.57 22.06
N TYR A 166 -44.67 -13.25 22.15
CA TYR A 166 -45.40 -12.37 23.05
C TYR A 166 -46.65 -11.78 22.41
N ASN A 167 -46.54 -11.20 21.21
CA ASN A 167 -47.69 -10.65 20.51
C ASN A 167 -47.36 -10.46 19.01
N TRP A 168 -48.02 -11.26 18.16
CA TRP A 168 -47.79 -11.23 16.71
C TRP A 168 -48.21 -9.90 16.06
N LEU A 169 -49.31 -9.26 16.59
CA LEU A 169 -49.81 -7.98 16.05
C LEU A 169 -48.76 -6.88 16.20
N ILE A 170 -48.17 -6.77 17.40
CA ILE A 170 -47.13 -5.78 17.67
C ILE A 170 -45.87 -6.09 16.84
N ALA A 171 -45.50 -7.37 16.72
CA ALA A 171 -44.36 -7.77 15.87
C ALA A 171 -44.57 -7.33 14.41
N VAL A 172 -45.75 -7.53 13.83
CA VAL A 172 -46.07 -7.08 12.46
C VAL A 172 -45.99 -5.56 12.34
N ILE A 173 -46.54 -4.83 13.33
CA ILE A 173 -46.47 -3.35 13.32
C ILE A 173 -45.01 -2.86 13.32
N VAL A 174 -44.15 -3.44 14.16
CA VAL A 174 -42.73 -3.08 14.20
C VAL A 174 -42.05 -3.38 12.86
N VAL A 175 -42.29 -4.54 12.26
CA VAL A 175 -41.73 -4.93 10.96
C VAL A 175 -42.20 -4.00 9.85
N VAL A 176 -43.49 -3.61 9.83
CA VAL A 176 -44.02 -2.71 8.79
C VAL A 176 -43.53 -1.27 8.95
N LEU A 177 -43.33 -0.81 10.18
CA LEU A 177 -42.87 0.58 10.43
C LEU A 177 -41.34 0.74 10.30
N THR A 178 -40.56 -0.30 10.56
CA THR A 178 -39.08 -0.20 10.50
C THR A 178 -38.53 0.25 9.14
N PRO A 179 -39.06 -0.16 7.97
CA PRO A 179 -38.62 0.34 6.67
C PRO A 179 -38.67 1.86 6.52
N ILE A 180 -39.57 2.54 7.26
CA ILE A 180 -39.64 4.01 7.26
C ILE A 180 -38.33 4.62 7.76
N SER A 181 -37.74 4.03 8.81
CA SER A 181 -36.43 4.47 9.32
C SER A 181 -35.31 4.33 8.26
N LEU A 182 -35.29 3.21 7.53
CA LEU A 182 -34.35 2.98 6.43
C LEU A 182 -34.56 3.98 5.29
N PHE A 183 -35.82 4.27 4.96
CA PHE A 183 -36.16 5.21 3.90
C PHE A 183 -35.69 6.62 4.25
N VAL A 184 -35.92 7.08 5.48
CA VAL A 184 -35.44 8.38 5.97
C VAL A 184 -33.91 8.43 5.96
N ALA A 185 -33.25 7.38 6.46
CA ALA A 185 -31.78 7.28 6.43
C ALA A 185 -31.24 7.34 5.01
N TYR A 186 -31.85 6.63 4.06
CA TYR A 186 -31.45 6.63 2.65
C TYR A 186 -31.56 8.00 1.99
N PHE A 187 -32.65 8.73 2.23
CA PHE A 187 -32.82 10.09 1.67
C PHE A 187 -31.79 11.07 2.19
N ILE A 188 -31.49 11.02 3.49
CA ILE A 188 -30.48 11.88 4.08
C ILE A 188 -29.08 11.48 3.57
N ALA A 189 -28.77 10.19 3.54
CA ALA A 189 -27.48 9.69 3.03
C ALA A 189 -27.24 10.04 1.56
N LYS A 190 -28.30 10.03 0.73
CA LYS A 190 -28.20 10.47 -0.67
C LYS A 190 -27.84 11.96 -0.79
N GLY A 191 -28.38 12.81 0.08
CA GLY A 191 -28.00 14.23 0.15
C GLY A 191 -26.58 14.45 0.67
N CYS A 192 -26.08 13.55 1.52
CA CYS A 192 -24.69 13.59 2.02
C CYS A 192 -23.64 13.28 0.95
N HIS A 193 -23.94 12.38 0.00
CA HIS A 193 -22.94 11.85 -0.93
C HIS A 193 -22.23 12.96 -1.73
N ASP A 194 -22.98 13.91 -2.29
CA ASP A 194 -22.42 14.98 -3.11
C ASP A 194 -21.62 15.99 -2.26
N THR A 195 -22.04 16.21 -1.01
CA THR A 195 -21.33 17.12 -0.09
C THR A 195 -20.01 16.51 0.39
N PHE A 196 -20.00 15.21 0.70
CA PHE A 196 -18.75 14.49 1.05
C PHE A 196 -17.79 14.40 -0.13
N ALA A 197 -18.27 14.17 -1.35
CA ALA A 197 -17.44 14.17 -2.56
C ALA A 197 -16.74 15.52 -2.77
N LYS A 198 -17.49 16.64 -2.65
CA LYS A 198 -16.91 17.99 -2.72
C LYS A 198 -15.93 18.28 -1.60
N GLN A 199 -16.21 17.85 -0.37
CA GLN A 199 -15.29 17.99 0.76
C GLN A 199 -13.99 17.22 0.52
N ALA A 200 -14.07 15.97 0.04
CA ALA A 200 -12.91 15.16 -0.28
C ALA A 200 -12.06 15.77 -1.40
N GLU A 201 -12.70 16.31 -2.45
CA GLU A 201 -12.04 17.02 -3.55
C GLU A 201 -11.26 18.23 -3.02
N LYS A 202 -11.93 19.11 -2.24
CA LYS A 202 -11.31 20.33 -1.70
C LYS A 202 -10.22 20.04 -0.66
N ARG A 203 -10.37 18.96 0.11
CA ARG A 203 -9.33 18.46 1.01
C ARG A 203 -8.09 17.98 0.23
N GLY A 204 -8.30 17.27 -0.88
CA GLY A 204 -7.22 16.84 -1.77
C GLY A 204 -6.48 18.03 -2.40
N GLU A 205 -7.21 19.04 -2.88
CA GLU A 205 -6.65 20.28 -3.45
C GLU A 205 -5.82 21.05 -2.40
N LEU A 206 -6.34 21.18 -1.17
CA LEU A 206 -5.62 21.84 -0.08
C LEU A 206 -4.35 21.08 0.30
N SER A 207 -4.45 19.75 0.43
CA SER A 207 -3.30 18.88 0.74
C SER A 207 -2.23 18.98 -0.35
N GLY A 208 -2.64 19.01 -1.62
CA GLY A 208 -1.73 19.21 -2.76
C GLY A 208 -0.99 20.53 -2.67
N LEU A 209 -1.70 21.64 -2.42
CA LEU A 209 -1.09 22.97 -2.25
C LEU A 209 -0.10 23.00 -1.09
N VAL A 210 -0.48 22.44 0.07
CA VAL A 210 0.40 22.40 1.26
C VAL A 210 1.67 21.61 0.95
N THR A 211 1.54 20.44 0.31
CA THR A 211 2.70 19.61 -0.09
C THR A 211 3.60 20.37 -1.08
N GLU A 212 3.02 21.01 -2.10
CA GLU A 212 3.75 21.80 -3.09
C GLU A 212 4.55 22.94 -2.43
N MET A 213 3.90 23.72 -1.57
CA MET A 213 4.54 24.86 -0.89
C MET A 213 5.59 24.41 0.12
N THR A 214 5.34 23.32 0.87
CA THR A 214 6.28 22.81 1.88
C THR A 214 7.51 22.19 1.20
N SER A 215 7.32 21.39 0.17
CA SER A 215 8.44 20.77 -0.57
C SER A 215 9.33 21.81 -1.25
N ASN A 216 8.74 22.93 -1.69
CA ASN A 216 9.45 24.00 -2.37
C ASN A 216 9.66 25.25 -1.49
N GLN A 217 9.68 25.10 -0.16
CA GLN A 217 9.72 26.22 0.79
C GLN A 217 10.89 27.20 0.53
N ARG A 218 12.04 26.69 0.08
CA ARG A 218 13.20 27.54 -0.28
C ARG A 218 12.89 28.44 -1.46
N VAL A 219 12.17 27.94 -2.47
CA VAL A 219 11.78 28.70 -3.66
C VAL A 219 10.70 29.72 -3.29
N VAL A 220 9.71 29.32 -2.47
CA VAL A 220 8.66 30.21 -1.95
C VAL A 220 9.29 31.43 -1.26
N LYS A 221 10.27 31.19 -0.37
CA LYS A 221 10.99 32.27 0.35
C LYS A 221 11.87 33.10 -0.57
N LEU A 222 12.58 32.46 -1.51
CA LEU A 222 13.48 33.16 -2.43
C LEU A 222 12.74 34.21 -3.27
N PHE A 223 11.52 33.88 -3.71
CA PHE A 223 10.72 34.76 -4.56
C PHE A 223 9.66 35.58 -3.79
N GLY A 224 9.64 35.53 -2.44
CA GLY A 224 8.68 36.26 -1.61
C GLY A 224 7.22 35.88 -1.92
N TYR A 225 6.97 34.60 -2.23
CA TYR A 225 5.67 34.10 -2.69
C TYR A 225 4.72 33.78 -1.54
N GLU A 226 5.13 33.95 -0.28
CA GLU A 226 4.40 33.56 0.92
C GLU A 226 2.99 34.15 0.95
N LYS A 227 2.86 35.45 0.70
CA LYS A 227 1.56 36.12 0.73
C LYS A 227 0.58 35.56 -0.32
N ARG A 228 1.06 35.29 -1.54
CA ARG A 228 0.23 34.69 -2.59
C ARG A 228 -0.14 33.22 -2.26
N ALA A 229 0.78 32.48 -1.66
CA ALA A 229 0.51 31.11 -1.20
C ALA A 229 -0.57 31.12 -0.11
N GLU A 230 -0.51 32.06 0.85
CA GLU A 230 -1.50 32.25 1.91
C GLU A 230 -2.87 32.66 1.35
N GLU A 231 -2.92 33.57 0.40
CA GLU A 231 -4.17 33.97 -0.28
C GLU A 231 -4.82 32.78 -0.99
N ARG A 232 -4.03 31.97 -1.73
CA ARG A 232 -4.51 30.76 -2.40
C ARG A 232 -5.01 29.72 -1.39
N PHE A 233 -4.24 29.50 -0.32
CA PHE A 233 -4.64 28.64 0.80
C PHE A 233 -5.96 29.09 1.42
N ALA A 234 -6.12 30.40 1.69
CA ALA A 234 -7.33 30.93 2.30
C ALA A 234 -8.58 30.73 1.43
N VAL A 235 -8.45 30.82 0.10
CA VAL A 235 -9.56 30.55 -0.83
C VAL A 235 -10.00 29.10 -0.76
N ILE A 236 -9.05 28.15 -0.93
CA ILE A 236 -9.34 26.72 -0.91
C ILE A 236 -9.87 26.28 0.47
N ASN A 237 -9.27 26.81 1.55
CA ASN A 237 -9.68 26.51 2.92
C ASN A 237 -11.10 27.02 3.22
N ARG A 238 -11.50 28.17 2.66
CA ARG A 238 -12.87 28.66 2.76
C ARG A 238 -13.86 27.74 2.05
N GLU A 239 -13.54 27.24 0.86
CA GLU A 239 -14.36 26.29 0.13
C GLU A 239 -14.45 24.95 0.85
N LEU A 240 -13.33 24.47 1.41
CA LEU A 240 -13.29 23.28 2.25
C LEU A 240 -14.14 23.45 3.52
N LYS A 241 -14.07 24.63 4.17
CA LYS A 241 -14.91 24.96 5.34
C LYS A 241 -16.40 24.84 4.99
N ILE A 242 -16.84 25.46 3.90
CA ILE A 242 -18.24 25.46 3.49
C ILE A 242 -18.72 24.04 3.15
N SER A 243 -17.96 23.31 2.32
CA SER A 243 -18.29 21.93 1.95
C SER A 243 -18.23 20.97 3.16
N GLY A 244 -17.23 21.14 4.04
CA GLY A 244 -17.11 20.39 5.28
C GLY A 244 -18.25 20.67 6.27
N GLN A 245 -18.66 21.91 6.42
CA GLN A 245 -19.78 22.31 7.28
C GLN A 245 -21.09 21.70 6.76
N ASN A 246 -21.34 21.73 5.46
CA ASN A 246 -22.53 21.12 4.85
C ASN A 246 -22.49 19.58 5.00
N ALA A 247 -21.36 18.94 4.75
CA ALA A 247 -21.19 17.50 4.92
C ALA A 247 -21.42 17.08 6.39
N ALA A 248 -20.85 17.82 7.35
CA ALA A 248 -21.05 17.58 8.77
C ALA A 248 -22.52 17.77 9.20
N PHE A 249 -23.18 18.82 8.69
CA PHE A 249 -24.59 19.08 8.98
C PHE A 249 -25.50 17.93 8.51
N PHE A 250 -25.39 17.54 7.24
CA PHE A 250 -26.19 16.41 6.73
C PHE A 250 -25.85 15.09 7.44
N SER A 251 -24.57 14.82 7.71
CA SER A 251 -24.16 13.63 8.46
C SER A 251 -24.74 13.63 9.88
N ALA A 252 -24.72 14.79 10.55
CA ALA A 252 -25.27 14.92 11.89
C ALA A 252 -26.80 14.73 11.95
N LEU A 253 -27.51 14.97 10.84
CA LEU A 253 -28.98 14.76 10.77
C LEU A 253 -29.37 13.28 10.71
N VAL A 254 -28.50 12.39 10.24
CA VAL A 254 -28.84 10.95 10.07
C VAL A 254 -29.28 10.34 11.39
N ASN A 255 -28.45 10.44 12.43
CA ASN A 255 -28.72 9.81 13.72
C ASN A 255 -29.95 10.38 14.46
N PRO A 256 -30.15 11.69 14.60
CA PRO A 256 -31.36 12.25 15.19
C PRO A 256 -32.62 11.86 14.43
N SER A 257 -32.59 11.90 13.10
CA SER A 257 -33.76 11.58 12.28
C SER A 257 -34.16 10.11 12.38
N THR A 258 -33.19 9.20 12.34
CA THR A 258 -33.48 7.77 12.54
C THR A 258 -33.95 7.46 13.96
N ARG A 259 -33.35 8.11 14.98
CA ARG A 259 -33.82 7.99 16.38
C ARG A 259 -35.24 8.55 16.55
N PHE A 260 -35.56 9.66 15.90
CA PHE A 260 -36.90 10.23 15.93
C PHE A 260 -37.94 9.21 15.41
N VAL A 261 -37.68 8.62 14.23
CA VAL A 261 -38.56 7.60 13.65
C VAL A 261 -38.67 6.38 14.59
N ASN A 262 -37.55 5.91 15.14
CA ASN A 262 -37.56 4.78 16.07
C ASN A 262 -38.35 5.09 17.37
N ASN A 263 -38.26 6.34 17.87
CA ASN A 263 -39.05 6.77 19.03
C ASN A 263 -40.55 6.88 18.70
N VAL A 264 -40.91 7.25 17.47
CA VAL A 264 -42.29 7.21 17.00
C VAL A 264 -42.79 5.77 16.94
N ILE A 265 -42.01 4.83 16.41
CA ILE A 265 -42.32 3.39 16.42
C ILE A 265 -42.52 2.92 17.87
N TYR A 266 -41.61 3.27 18.78
CA TYR A 266 -41.68 2.94 20.19
C TYR A 266 -42.98 3.49 20.84
N ALA A 267 -43.35 4.74 20.56
CA ALA A 267 -44.56 5.36 21.06
C ALA A 267 -45.83 4.64 20.55
N VAL A 268 -45.88 4.29 19.26
CA VAL A 268 -46.98 3.53 18.67
C VAL A 268 -47.12 2.15 19.35
N VAL A 269 -45.99 1.45 19.51
CA VAL A 269 -45.97 0.14 20.20
C VAL A 269 -46.42 0.28 21.67
N CYS A 270 -45.98 1.33 22.36
CA CYS A 270 -46.37 1.61 23.75
C CYS A 270 -47.86 1.87 23.88
N ILE A 271 -48.44 2.73 23.02
CA ILE A 271 -49.86 3.07 23.05
C ILE A 271 -50.73 1.81 22.75
N LEU A 272 -50.40 1.08 21.70
CA LEU A 272 -51.10 -0.13 21.31
C LEU A 272 -50.95 -1.25 22.35
N GLY A 273 -49.75 -1.42 22.88
CA GLY A 273 -49.50 -2.41 23.92
C GLY A 273 -50.20 -2.09 25.24
N ALA A 274 -50.22 -0.79 25.65
CA ALA A 274 -51.00 -0.36 26.83
C ALA A 274 -52.51 -0.58 26.64
N TRP A 275 -53.02 -0.29 25.44
CA TRP A 275 -54.43 -0.53 25.12
C TRP A 275 -54.78 -2.04 25.21
N LEU A 276 -53.89 -2.93 24.73
CA LEU A 276 -54.04 -4.38 24.83
C LEU A 276 -54.01 -4.84 26.30
N VAL A 277 -53.11 -4.31 27.12
CA VAL A 277 -53.04 -4.61 28.56
C VAL A 277 -54.35 -4.23 29.28
N ILE A 278 -54.89 -3.01 29.01
CA ILE A 278 -56.12 -2.52 29.64
C ILE A 278 -57.32 -3.36 29.25
N ARG A 279 -57.42 -3.82 28.00
CA ARG A 279 -58.52 -4.69 27.55
C ARG A 279 -58.48 -6.10 28.17
N GLY A 280 -57.34 -6.52 28.71
CA GLY A 280 -57.22 -7.84 29.36
C GLY A 280 -57.45 -9.03 28.42
N GLN A 281 -57.61 -8.79 27.12
CA GLN A 281 -57.89 -9.83 26.14
C GLN A 281 -56.64 -10.18 25.33
N GLY A 282 -56.21 -11.43 25.42
CA GLY A 282 -55.30 -12.00 24.45
C GLY A 282 -55.95 -11.99 23.06
N ILE A 283 -55.28 -11.47 22.04
CA ILE A 283 -55.76 -11.52 20.66
C ILE A 283 -55.50 -12.92 20.11
N LEU A 284 -56.56 -13.60 19.60
CA LEU A 284 -56.45 -14.90 18.90
C LEU A 284 -55.74 -16.03 19.69
N GLY A 285 -56.22 -16.35 20.90
CA GLY A 285 -55.79 -17.55 21.62
C GLY A 285 -54.49 -17.44 22.42
N MET A 286 -53.88 -16.27 22.50
CA MET A 286 -52.78 -15.98 23.43
C MET A 286 -53.35 -15.51 24.78
N GLY A 287 -52.71 -15.89 25.89
CA GLY A 287 -53.06 -15.46 27.23
C GLY A 287 -53.07 -13.94 27.42
N ALA A 288 -53.60 -13.46 28.56
CA ALA A 288 -53.65 -12.02 28.85
C ALA A 288 -52.28 -11.34 28.68
N PHE A 289 -52.22 -10.25 27.91
CA PHE A 289 -51.01 -9.50 27.71
C PHE A 289 -50.75 -8.63 28.96
N THR A 290 -49.58 -8.84 29.61
CA THR A 290 -49.24 -8.22 30.89
C THR A 290 -48.39 -6.95 30.69
N VAL A 291 -48.23 -6.15 31.75
CA VAL A 291 -47.31 -4.99 31.75
C VAL A 291 -45.88 -5.45 31.57
N GLY A 292 -45.46 -6.57 32.15
CA GLY A 292 -44.16 -7.18 31.93
C GLY A 292 -43.99 -7.63 30.48
N GLY A 293 -45.03 -8.20 29.87
CA GLY A 293 -45.01 -8.52 28.43
C GLY A 293 -44.85 -7.29 27.54
N LEU A 294 -45.53 -6.18 27.88
CA LEU A 294 -45.32 -4.89 27.20
C LEU A 294 -43.88 -4.42 27.32
N SER A 295 -43.29 -4.48 28.52
CA SER A 295 -41.86 -4.11 28.74
C SER A 295 -40.90 -4.96 27.88
N CYS A 296 -41.18 -6.29 27.75
CA CYS A 296 -40.40 -7.17 26.87
C CYS A 296 -40.46 -6.73 25.41
N VAL A 297 -41.65 -6.51 24.88
CA VAL A 297 -41.87 -6.16 23.47
C VAL A 297 -41.28 -4.79 23.15
N LEU A 298 -41.37 -3.81 24.06
CA LEU A 298 -40.71 -2.50 23.90
C LEU A 298 -39.17 -2.64 23.83
N SER A 299 -38.59 -3.49 24.69
CA SER A 299 -37.15 -3.78 24.66
C SER A 299 -36.74 -4.46 23.34
N TYR A 300 -37.54 -5.40 22.85
CA TYR A 300 -37.28 -6.05 21.56
C TYR A 300 -37.45 -5.11 20.38
N ALA A 301 -38.39 -4.18 20.40
CA ALA A 301 -38.56 -3.18 19.35
C ALA A 301 -37.31 -2.29 19.21
N ILE A 302 -36.69 -1.89 20.33
CA ILE A 302 -35.41 -1.15 20.33
C ILE A 302 -34.30 -2.02 19.79
N GLN A 303 -34.18 -3.27 20.25
CA GLN A 303 -33.13 -4.18 19.79
C GLN A 303 -33.27 -4.54 18.31
N TYR A 304 -34.48 -4.68 17.79
CA TYR A 304 -34.79 -4.96 16.40
C TYR A 304 -34.35 -3.81 15.48
N THR A 305 -34.58 -2.56 15.90
CA THR A 305 -34.23 -1.39 15.07
C THR A 305 -32.77 -1.02 15.07
N LYS A 306 -32.00 -1.45 16.09
CA LYS A 306 -30.56 -1.09 16.23
C LYS A 306 -29.68 -1.53 15.05
N PRO A 307 -29.72 -2.77 14.53
CA PRO A 307 -28.89 -3.20 13.40
C PRO A 307 -29.15 -2.40 12.11
N PHE A 308 -30.39 -1.94 11.90
CA PHE A 308 -30.72 -1.13 10.71
C PHE A 308 -30.03 0.24 10.72
N ASN A 309 -29.78 0.80 11.90
CA ASN A 309 -29.03 2.06 12.03
C ASN A 309 -27.53 1.87 11.76
N GLU A 310 -27.00 0.68 12.09
CA GLU A 310 -25.56 0.35 11.93
C GLU A 310 -25.22 -0.10 10.50
N ILE A 311 -26.17 -0.60 9.73
CA ILE A 311 -25.98 -1.14 8.38
C ILE A 311 -25.27 -0.18 7.43
N THR A 312 -25.60 1.12 7.50
CA THR A 312 -25.00 2.11 6.60
C THR A 312 -23.48 2.24 6.80
N GLY A 313 -23.03 2.22 8.07
CA GLY A 313 -21.60 2.24 8.41
C GLY A 313 -20.89 1.00 7.90
N VAL A 314 -21.47 -0.18 8.17
CA VAL A 314 -20.90 -1.47 7.74
C VAL A 314 -20.79 -1.58 6.22
N VAL A 315 -21.79 -1.13 5.48
CA VAL A 315 -21.76 -1.13 4.00
C VAL A 315 -20.63 -0.24 3.49
N THR A 316 -20.42 0.93 4.09
CA THR A 316 -19.33 1.84 3.71
C THR A 316 -17.96 1.22 3.97
N GLU A 317 -17.77 0.62 5.15
CA GLU A 317 -16.52 -0.07 5.49
C GLU A 317 -16.24 -1.26 4.56
N LEU A 318 -17.26 -2.05 4.25
CA LEU A 318 -17.12 -3.16 3.30
C LEU A 318 -16.80 -2.68 1.88
N GLN A 319 -17.37 -1.55 1.44
CA GLN A 319 -17.04 -0.97 0.15
C GLN A 319 -15.58 -0.49 0.10
N THR A 320 -15.11 0.15 1.17
CA THR A 320 -13.71 0.59 1.30
C THR A 320 -12.76 -0.60 1.32
N ALA A 321 -13.06 -1.61 2.12
CA ALA A 321 -12.27 -2.85 2.18
C ALA A 321 -12.24 -3.59 0.84
N THR A 322 -13.36 -3.62 0.11
CA THR A 322 -13.44 -4.27 -1.20
C THR A 322 -12.61 -3.51 -2.24
N ALA A 323 -12.64 -2.19 -2.23
CA ALA A 323 -11.81 -1.36 -3.12
C ALA A 323 -10.31 -1.52 -2.81
N ALA A 324 -9.95 -1.62 -1.53
CA ALA A 324 -8.59 -1.91 -1.09
C ALA A 324 -8.16 -3.33 -1.51
N ALA A 325 -9.03 -4.32 -1.35
CA ALA A 325 -8.78 -5.70 -1.79
C ALA A 325 -8.54 -5.79 -3.30
N ASP A 326 -9.31 -5.06 -4.09
CA ASP A 326 -9.13 -4.99 -5.56
C ASP A 326 -7.72 -4.49 -5.93
N ARG A 327 -7.22 -3.44 -5.25
CA ARG A 327 -5.86 -2.91 -5.47
C ARG A 327 -4.76 -3.92 -5.08
N VAL A 328 -4.95 -4.60 -3.94
CA VAL A 328 -4.00 -5.64 -3.49
C VAL A 328 -4.01 -6.85 -4.42
N PHE A 329 -5.19 -7.32 -4.84
CA PHE A 329 -5.28 -8.45 -5.78
C PHE A 329 -4.76 -8.10 -7.17
N ASN A 330 -4.94 -6.87 -7.65
CA ASN A 330 -4.31 -6.41 -8.89
C ASN A 330 -2.78 -6.51 -8.83
N LEU A 331 -2.16 -6.23 -7.67
CA LEU A 331 -0.73 -6.49 -7.47
C LEU A 331 -0.42 -7.99 -7.49
N LEU A 332 -1.19 -8.80 -6.76
CA LEU A 332 -0.96 -10.25 -6.67
C LEU A 332 -1.11 -10.98 -8.01
N GLU A 333 -2.02 -10.50 -8.87
CA GLU A 333 -2.32 -11.07 -10.18
C GLU A 333 -1.45 -10.53 -11.31
N THR A 334 -0.64 -9.50 -11.05
CA THR A 334 0.35 -9.03 -12.02
C THR A 334 1.24 -10.19 -12.45
N GLU A 335 1.58 -10.29 -13.72
CA GLU A 335 2.50 -11.30 -14.22
C GLU A 335 3.84 -11.22 -13.49
N ASN A 336 4.38 -12.37 -13.14
CA ASN A 336 5.72 -12.44 -12.56
C ASN A 336 6.76 -12.18 -13.65
N GLN A 337 7.92 -11.70 -13.25
CA GLN A 337 9.08 -11.73 -14.12
C GLN A 337 9.30 -13.17 -14.62
N SER A 338 9.68 -13.33 -15.89
CA SER A 338 9.94 -14.66 -16.47
C SER A 338 10.90 -15.45 -15.58
N SER A 339 10.58 -16.74 -15.34
CA SER A 339 11.43 -17.59 -14.50
C SER A 339 12.78 -17.83 -15.18
N ASP A 340 13.84 -17.82 -14.36
CA ASP A 340 15.18 -18.25 -14.77
C ASP A 340 15.45 -19.71 -14.34
N GLU A 341 14.45 -20.43 -13.83
CA GLU A 341 14.58 -21.80 -13.33
C GLU A 341 14.97 -22.74 -14.47
N GLY A 342 16.04 -23.50 -14.24
CA GLY A 342 16.60 -24.40 -15.27
C GLY A 342 17.64 -23.74 -16.19
N PHE A 343 17.86 -22.44 -16.13
CA PHE A 343 18.95 -21.82 -16.87
C PHE A 343 20.30 -22.00 -16.16
N PRO A 344 21.40 -22.17 -16.92
CA PRO A 344 22.73 -22.26 -16.35
C PRO A 344 23.18 -20.91 -15.79
N ASP A 345 24.07 -20.94 -14.81
CA ASP A 345 24.77 -19.78 -14.34
C ASP A 345 25.85 -19.33 -15.34
N LEU A 346 26.10 -18.03 -15.38
CA LEU A 346 27.14 -17.43 -16.19
C LEU A 346 28.45 -17.42 -15.37
N GLU A 347 29.31 -18.40 -15.60
CA GLU A 347 30.57 -18.59 -14.89
C GLU A 347 31.78 -18.21 -15.76
N ASN A 348 32.91 -17.90 -15.10
CA ASN A 348 34.21 -17.61 -15.72
C ASN A 348 34.16 -16.52 -16.80
N VAL A 349 33.41 -15.44 -16.52
CA VAL A 349 33.16 -14.36 -17.47
C VAL A 349 34.43 -13.56 -17.75
N LYS A 350 34.77 -13.44 -19.02
CA LYS A 350 35.84 -12.55 -19.52
C LYS A 350 35.32 -11.15 -19.76
N GLY A 351 34.07 -11.01 -20.21
CA GLY A 351 33.42 -9.74 -20.45
C GLY A 351 33.41 -9.28 -21.92
N ASN A 352 33.39 -10.22 -22.88
CA ASN A 352 33.04 -9.89 -24.26
C ASN A 352 31.54 -9.69 -24.38
N ILE A 353 31.10 -8.59 -24.95
CA ILE A 353 29.69 -8.26 -25.06
C ILE A 353 29.32 -8.09 -26.55
N GLU A 354 28.29 -8.78 -26.97
CA GLU A 354 27.75 -8.67 -28.31
C GLU A 354 26.26 -8.31 -28.23
N ILE A 355 25.87 -7.28 -28.96
CA ILE A 355 24.49 -6.82 -29.12
C ILE A 355 24.20 -6.94 -30.60
N ASP A 356 23.19 -7.69 -30.98
CA ASP A 356 22.83 -7.93 -32.38
C ASP A 356 21.37 -7.56 -32.63
N ASN A 357 21.20 -6.56 -33.50
CA ASN A 357 19.94 -6.07 -34.05
C ASN A 357 18.83 -5.88 -32.98
N VAL A 358 19.17 -5.23 -31.87
CA VAL A 358 18.29 -5.05 -30.71
C VAL A 358 17.27 -3.95 -30.98
N TYR A 359 16.00 -4.26 -30.71
CA TYR A 359 14.89 -3.32 -30.65
C TYR A 359 14.31 -3.28 -29.25
N PHE A 360 13.93 -2.10 -28.79
CA PHE A 360 13.33 -1.93 -27.47
C PHE A 360 12.45 -0.70 -27.38
N SER A 361 11.32 -0.85 -26.65
CA SER A 361 10.40 0.23 -26.30
C SER A 361 9.82 0.04 -24.90
N TYR A 362 9.81 1.08 -24.08
CA TYR A 362 9.06 1.07 -22.81
C TYR A 362 7.56 1.03 -23.04
N VAL A 363 7.10 1.72 -24.10
CA VAL A 363 5.71 1.73 -24.56
C VAL A 363 5.70 1.32 -26.02
N LYS A 364 5.01 0.25 -26.38
CA LYS A 364 5.00 -0.32 -27.73
C LYS A 364 4.68 0.67 -28.87
N SER A 365 3.91 1.73 -28.56
CA SER A 365 3.59 2.80 -29.51
C SER A 365 4.72 3.81 -29.73
N ASN A 366 5.79 3.76 -28.93
CA ASN A 366 6.91 4.72 -28.98
C ASN A 366 8.25 3.96 -28.98
N PRO A 367 8.72 3.45 -30.13
CA PRO A 367 10.00 2.76 -30.24
C PRO A 367 11.16 3.67 -29.81
N LEU A 368 12.05 3.15 -28.97
CA LEU A 368 13.18 3.92 -28.48
C LEU A 368 14.50 3.44 -29.11
N ILE A 369 14.83 2.17 -29.03
CA ILE A 369 16.02 1.57 -29.66
C ILE A 369 15.57 0.79 -30.88
N GLN A 370 16.24 1.00 -32.04
CA GLN A 370 15.85 0.40 -33.32
C GLN A 370 17.08 -0.16 -34.05
N GLY A 371 17.21 -1.50 -34.07
CA GLY A 371 18.26 -2.18 -34.84
C GLY A 371 19.68 -1.94 -34.31
N PHE A 372 19.85 -1.80 -33.00
CA PHE A 372 21.15 -1.50 -32.41
C PHE A 372 22.05 -2.74 -32.38
N SER A 373 23.28 -2.59 -32.96
CA SER A 373 24.31 -3.63 -32.96
C SER A 373 25.66 -3.09 -32.50
N LEU A 374 26.33 -3.84 -31.60
CA LEU A 374 27.60 -3.47 -31.01
C LEU A 374 28.39 -4.73 -30.61
N SER A 375 29.69 -4.74 -30.85
CA SER A 375 30.63 -5.76 -30.33
C SER A 375 31.72 -5.07 -29.50
N VAL A 376 31.87 -5.51 -28.25
CA VAL A 376 32.87 -4.99 -27.30
C VAL A 376 33.71 -6.15 -26.79
N LYS A 377 35.02 -6.07 -27.02
CA LYS A 377 35.97 -7.06 -26.51
C LYS A 377 36.30 -6.82 -25.04
N ASN A 378 36.70 -7.87 -24.35
CA ASN A 378 37.14 -7.83 -22.97
C ASN A 378 38.18 -6.69 -22.73
N GLY A 379 38.02 -6.02 -21.58
CA GLY A 379 38.94 -4.97 -21.13
C GLY A 379 38.78 -3.62 -21.82
N LYS A 380 37.81 -3.46 -22.73
CA LYS A 380 37.57 -2.21 -23.45
C LYS A 380 36.69 -1.26 -22.65
N ARG A 381 36.99 0.04 -22.74
CA ARG A 381 36.22 1.12 -22.16
C ARG A 381 35.30 1.75 -23.21
N VAL A 382 33.99 1.70 -22.97
CA VAL A 382 32.97 2.24 -23.87
C VAL A 382 32.32 3.44 -23.21
N ALA A 383 32.53 4.63 -23.77
CA ALA A 383 31.84 5.84 -23.33
C ALA A 383 30.53 6.02 -24.08
N ILE A 384 29.45 6.26 -23.35
CA ILE A 384 28.12 6.53 -23.90
C ILE A 384 27.83 8.01 -23.72
N VAL A 385 27.73 8.75 -24.83
CA VAL A 385 27.51 10.19 -24.85
C VAL A 385 26.23 10.54 -25.62
N GLY A 386 25.63 11.66 -25.27
CA GLY A 386 24.40 12.14 -25.93
C GLY A 386 23.56 13.03 -25.03
N PRO A 387 22.60 13.76 -25.57
CA PRO A 387 21.71 14.62 -24.80
C PRO A 387 20.88 13.86 -23.77
N THR A 388 20.33 14.59 -22.79
CA THR A 388 19.43 13.99 -21.80
C THR A 388 18.23 13.36 -22.49
N GLY A 389 17.83 12.16 -22.05
CA GLY A 389 16.70 11.43 -22.65
C GLY A 389 17.00 10.68 -23.94
N CYS A 390 18.24 10.64 -24.43
CA CYS A 390 18.60 9.92 -25.66
C CYS A 390 18.66 8.39 -25.52
N GLY A 391 18.43 7.80 -24.34
CA GLY A 391 18.39 6.35 -24.14
C GLY A 391 19.62 5.72 -23.49
N LYS A 392 20.57 6.50 -22.93
CA LYS A 392 21.78 5.98 -22.24
C LYS A 392 21.43 4.98 -21.13
N THR A 393 20.56 5.37 -20.20
CA THR A 393 20.09 4.51 -19.10
C THR A 393 19.33 3.29 -19.62
N THR A 394 18.63 3.43 -20.75
CA THR A 394 17.92 2.30 -21.38
C THR A 394 18.88 1.21 -21.84
N LEU A 395 20.01 1.60 -22.44
CA LEU A 395 21.05 0.63 -22.84
C LEU A 395 21.61 -0.11 -21.62
N ILE A 396 21.87 0.61 -20.51
CA ILE A 396 22.29 0.01 -19.24
C ILE A 396 21.26 -1.00 -18.73
N ASN A 397 19.97 -0.62 -18.74
CA ASN A 397 18.89 -1.48 -18.29
C ASN A 397 18.80 -2.78 -19.10
N LEU A 398 19.07 -2.73 -20.39
CA LEU A 398 19.11 -3.90 -21.27
C LEU A 398 20.35 -4.79 -20.99
N LEU A 399 21.53 -4.21 -20.79
CA LEU A 399 22.76 -4.94 -20.45
C LEU A 399 22.61 -5.71 -19.13
N MET A 400 21.99 -5.09 -18.12
CA MET A 400 21.72 -5.70 -16.81
C MET A 400 20.50 -6.63 -16.81
N ARG A 401 19.81 -6.75 -17.96
CA ARG A 401 18.55 -7.49 -18.08
C ARG A 401 17.53 -7.07 -17.00
N PHE A 402 17.43 -5.75 -16.72
CA PHE A 402 16.30 -5.19 -15.98
C PHE A 402 15.05 -5.15 -16.85
N TYR A 403 15.26 -5.01 -18.16
CA TYR A 403 14.29 -5.14 -19.22
C TYR A 403 14.81 -6.13 -20.26
N ASP A 404 13.92 -6.95 -20.83
CA ASP A 404 14.25 -7.80 -21.97
C ASP A 404 14.01 -7.02 -23.26
N PRO A 405 14.87 -7.14 -24.30
CA PRO A 405 14.64 -6.51 -25.60
C PRO A 405 13.39 -7.08 -26.29
N ASP A 406 12.69 -6.24 -27.06
CA ASP A 406 11.52 -6.63 -27.86
C ASP A 406 11.93 -7.64 -28.96
N SER A 407 13.08 -7.41 -29.60
CA SER A 407 13.71 -8.33 -30.56
C SER A 407 15.22 -8.14 -30.59
N GLY A 408 15.94 -9.03 -31.26
CA GLY A 408 17.40 -9.07 -31.24
C GLY A 408 17.96 -9.81 -30.05
N THR A 409 19.31 -9.86 -29.94
CA THR A 409 20.01 -10.60 -28.89
C THR A 409 21.09 -9.77 -28.23
N ILE A 410 21.27 -10.00 -26.94
CA ILE A 410 22.43 -9.51 -26.17
C ILE A 410 23.12 -10.75 -25.62
N SER A 411 24.43 -10.86 -25.84
CA SER A 411 25.22 -11.98 -25.35
C SER A 411 26.47 -11.51 -24.61
N VAL A 412 26.86 -12.31 -23.62
CA VAL A 412 28.09 -12.14 -22.83
C VAL A 412 28.92 -13.40 -23.02
N ASP A 413 30.15 -13.24 -23.53
CA ASP A 413 31.04 -14.34 -23.89
C ASP A 413 30.36 -15.43 -24.73
N GLY A 414 29.52 -15.00 -25.70
CA GLY A 414 28.79 -15.86 -26.63
C GLY A 414 27.53 -16.52 -26.04
N LYS A 415 27.20 -16.32 -24.77
CA LYS A 415 25.97 -16.81 -24.14
C LYS A 415 24.90 -15.73 -24.15
N ASN A 416 23.70 -16.05 -24.68
CA ASN A 416 22.57 -15.14 -24.67
C ASN A 416 22.13 -14.82 -23.24
N VAL A 417 22.01 -13.53 -22.89
CA VAL A 417 21.60 -13.11 -21.54
C VAL A 417 20.19 -13.60 -21.16
N LYS A 418 19.34 -13.93 -22.14
CA LYS A 418 18.00 -14.53 -21.89
C LYS A 418 18.04 -16.00 -21.47
N GLU A 419 19.16 -16.70 -21.71
CA GLU A 419 19.34 -18.14 -21.48
C GLU A 419 20.23 -18.45 -20.28
N VAL A 420 20.56 -17.45 -19.49
CA VAL A 420 21.33 -17.58 -18.24
C VAL A 420 20.52 -17.00 -17.07
N THR A 421 20.88 -17.39 -15.84
CA THR A 421 20.19 -16.80 -14.68
C THR A 421 20.52 -15.32 -14.53
N ARG A 422 19.50 -14.49 -14.25
CA ARG A 422 19.69 -13.03 -14.01
C ARG A 422 20.63 -12.78 -12.84
N ARG A 423 20.61 -13.67 -11.84
CA ARG A 423 21.48 -13.57 -10.67
C ARG A 423 22.94 -13.66 -11.09
N SER A 424 23.33 -14.69 -11.84
CA SER A 424 24.72 -14.86 -12.29
C SER A 424 25.15 -13.76 -13.24
N LEU A 425 24.27 -13.32 -14.16
CA LEU A 425 24.54 -12.20 -15.05
C LEU A 425 24.87 -10.93 -14.25
N ARG A 426 24.01 -10.56 -13.29
CA ARG A 426 24.16 -9.33 -12.50
C ARG A 426 25.32 -9.37 -11.53
N LEU A 427 25.69 -10.54 -11.00
CA LEU A 427 26.89 -10.69 -10.15
C LEU A 427 28.18 -10.42 -10.93
N ASN A 428 28.17 -10.60 -12.25
CA ASN A 428 29.31 -10.31 -13.13
C ASN A 428 29.39 -8.84 -13.54
N TYR A 429 28.41 -8.01 -13.15
CA TYR A 429 28.44 -6.55 -13.34
C TYR A 429 28.65 -5.81 -12.02
N GLY A 430 29.57 -4.88 -11.99
CA GLY A 430 29.67 -3.86 -10.94
C GLY A 430 29.01 -2.57 -11.41
N MET A 431 28.07 -2.07 -10.65
CA MET A 431 27.29 -0.89 -11.03
C MET A 431 27.48 0.24 -10.02
N VAL A 432 27.89 1.41 -10.50
CA VAL A 432 27.92 2.65 -9.72
C VAL A 432 27.01 3.65 -10.41
N LEU A 433 25.89 3.96 -9.78
CA LEU A 433 24.85 4.88 -10.29
C LEU A 433 25.13 6.32 -9.89
N GLN A 434 24.51 7.26 -10.60
CA GLN A 434 24.45 8.67 -10.24
C GLN A 434 23.81 8.87 -8.87
N ASP A 435 22.63 8.27 -8.65
CA ASP A 435 21.96 8.25 -7.36
C ASP A 435 22.52 7.10 -6.51
N THR A 436 23.44 7.45 -5.62
CA THR A 436 24.07 6.49 -4.72
C THR A 436 23.15 6.14 -3.58
N TRP A 437 22.85 4.84 -3.41
CA TRP A 437 22.04 4.35 -2.30
C TRP A 437 22.88 3.63 -1.25
N LEU A 438 22.66 3.99 0.02
CA LEU A 438 23.24 3.33 1.18
C LEU A 438 22.13 2.79 2.08
N LYS A 439 22.32 1.54 2.52
CA LYS A 439 21.42 0.87 3.47
C LYS A 439 21.60 1.53 4.84
N HIS A 440 20.50 1.67 5.60
CA HIS A 440 20.60 1.93 7.04
C HIS A 440 21.36 0.77 7.71
N GLY A 441 22.50 1.09 8.32
CA GLY A 441 23.42 0.11 8.91
C GLY A 441 24.84 0.64 8.99
N THR A 442 25.79 -0.19 9.41
CA THR A 442 27.18 0.25 9.57
C THR A 442 27.86 0.50 8.22
N VAL A 443 28.96 1.26 8.22
CA VAL A 443 29.84 1.44 7.07
C VAL A 443 30.32 0.08 6.56
N ARG A 444 30.72 -0.82 7.47
CA ARG A 444 31.12 -2.20 7.18
C ARG A 444 30.05 -2.94 6.39
N GLU A 445 28.80 -2.97 6.89
CA GLU A 445 27.68 -3.62 6.21
C GLU A 445 27.37 -3.03 4.83
N ASN A 446 27.58 -1.74 4.66
CA ASN A 446 27.38 -1.07 3.39
C ASN A 446 28.44 -1.43 2.35
N ILE A 447 29.71 -1.55 2.75
CA ILE A 447 30.78 -1.99 1.83
C ILE A 447 30.61 -3.48 1.52
N ALA A 448 30.32 -4.31 2.54
CA ALA A 448 30.12 -5.76 2.38
C ALA A 448 28.78 -6.15 1.73
N TYR A 449 27.92 -5.19 1.35
CA TYR A 449 26.56 -5.46 0.86
C TYR A 449 26.51 -6.44 -0.33
N GLY A 450 27.48 -6.35 -1.25
CA GLY A 450 27.59 -7.26 -2.41
C GLY A 450 28.26 -8.61 -2.10
N ARG A 451 28.99 -8.71 -0.98
CA ARG A 451 29.69 -9.93 -0.50
C ARG A 451 29.69 -9.96 1.03
N PRO A 452 28.59 -10.45 1.65
CA PRO A 452 28.41 -10.41 3.11
C PRO A 452 29.41 -11.26 3.91
N ASP A 453 30.08 -12.20 3.26
CA ASP A 453 31.08 -13.14 3.81
C ASP A 453 32.53 -12.60 3.70
N ALA A 454 32.73 -11.35 3.24
CA ALA A 454 34.04 -10.74 3.13
C ALA A 454 34.69 -10.54 4.50
N THR A 455 36.01 -10.77 4.57
CA THR A 455 36.78 -10.52 5.80
C THR A 455 37.01 -9.02 6.03
N ASP A 456 37.35 -8.65 7.25
CA ASP A 456 37.65 -7.26 7.60
C ASP A 456 38.83 -6.70 6.81
N GLU A 457 39.83 -7.53 6.54
CA GLU A 457 41.01 -7.16 5.75
C GLU A 457 40.61 -6.83 4.31
N GLU A 458 39.70 -7.61 3.72
CA GLU A 458 39.19 -7.38 2.36
C GLU A 458 38.36 -6.10 2.29
N ILE A 459 37.50 -5.85 3.29
CA ILE A 459 36.70 -4.62 3.40
C ILE A 459 37.60 -3.40 3.52
N ILE A 460 38.64 -3.46 4.37
CA ILE A 460 39.61 -2.38 4.56
C ILE A 460 40.42 -2.16 3.27
N ALA A 461 40.83 -3.24 2.59
CA ALA A 461 41.55 -3.16 1.32
C ALA A 461 40.71 -2.47 0.23
N ALA A 462 39.44 -2.85 0.10
CA ALA A 462 38.50 -2.21 -0.82
C ALA A 462 38.28 -0.72 -0.49
N ALA A 463 38.14 -0.37 0.78
CA ALA A 463 38.02 1.02 1.22
C ALA A 463 39.29 1.86 0.95
N ARG A 464 40.46 1.27 1.10
CA ARG A 464 41.75 1.93 0.73
C ARG A 464 41.84 2.15 -0.77
N ALA A 465 41.52 1.14 -1.57
CA ALA A 465 41.50 1.22 -3.03
C ALA A 465 40.51 2.29 -3.54
N ALA A 466 39.39 2.45 -2.89
CA ALA A 466 38.40 3.50 -3.17
C ALA A 466 38.73 4.87 -2.55
N HIS A 467 39.88 5.05 -1.92
CA HIS A 467 40.33 6.30 -1.26
C HIS A 467 39.38 6.80 -0.15
N ILE A 468 38.56 5.94 0.49
CA ILE A 468 37.60 6.32 1.53
C ILE A 468 38.07 5.92 2.94
N HIS A 469 39.03 5.00 3.08
CA HIS A 469 39.52 4.48 4.37
C HIS A 469 39.84 5.56 5.39
N ASN A 470 40.60 6.58 5.01
CA ASN A 470 41.00 7.67 5.90
C ASN A 470 39.78 8.44 6.42
N PHE A 471 38.78 8.67 5.60
CA PHE A 471 37.53 9.28 6.05
C PHE A 471 36.81 8.40 7.07
N ILE A 472 36.70 7.09 6.80
CA ILE A 472 36.05 6.14 7.71
C ILE A 472 36.72 6.14 9.09
N MET A 473 38.05 6.18 9.14
CA MET A 473 38.81 6.22 10.39
C MET A 473 38.64 7.52 11.19
N HIS A 474 38.13 8.58 10.58
CA HIS A 474 37.77 9.83 11.28
C HIS A 474 36.32 9.85 11.79
N LEU A 475 35.51 8.85 11.47
CA LEU A 475 34.18 8.69 12.05
C LEU A 475 34.29 8.19 13.49
N GLU A 476 33.32 8.53 14.34
CA GLU A 476 33.33 8.24 15.78
C GLU A 476 33.59 6.76 16.10
N ASN A 477 32.98 5.85 15.34
CA ASN A 477 33.13 4.39 15.50
C ASN A 477 33.80 3.73 14.27
N GLY A 478 34.50 4.49 13.44
CA GLY A 478 35.17 3.95 12.25
C GLY A 478 34.22 3.16 11.33
N TYR A 479 34.57 1.90 11.02
CA TYR A 479 33.77 1.00 10.19
C TYR A 479 32.45 0.59 10.81
N ASP A 480 32.31 0.69 12.14
CA ASP A 480 31.07 0.34 12.87
C ASP A 480 30.14 1.56 13.07
N THR A 481 30.51 2.71 12.50
CA THR A 481 29.63 3.88 12.45
C THR A 481 28.36 3.56 11.68
N VAL A 482 27.20 3.80 12.31
CA VAL A 482 25.88 3.61 11.69
C VAL A 482 25.58 4.78 10.77
N LEU A 483 25.33 4.49 9.52
CA LEU A 483 24.82 5.45 8.54
C LEU A 483 23.31 5.53 8.68
N GLY A 484 22.77 6.74 8.76
CA GLY A 484 21.32 6.98 8.76
C GLY A 484 20.67 6.62 7.43
N ASP A 485 19.36 6.82 7.35
CA ASP A 485 18.62 6.56 6.12
C ASP A 485 19.25 7.32 4.95
N ASP A 486 19.54 6.58 3.89
CA ASP A 486 20.25 7.07 2.70
C ASP A 486 21.57 7.79 3.02
N GLY A 487 22.26 7.43 4.10
CA GLY A 487 23.55 8.00 4.49
C GLY A 487 23.47 9.50 4.82
N GLY A 488 22.43 9.97 5.49
CA GLY A 488 22.18 11.38 5.78
C GLY A 488 23.30 12.14 6.51
N ASN A 489 24.26 11.42 7.10
CA ASN A 489 25.41 11.96 7.82
C ASN A 489 26.73 11.99 7.02
N VAL A 490 26.70 11.66 5.72
CA VAL A 490 27.87 11.69 4.83
C VAL A 490 27.59 12.50 3.55
N SER A 491 28.63 13.14 2.99
CA SER A 491 28.49 13.93 1.75
C SER A 491 28.23 13.04 0.52
N GLN A 492 27.68 13.62 -0.56
CA GLN A 492 27.40 12.89 -1.80
C GLN A 492 28.66 12.23 -2.38
N GLY A 493 29.81 12.89 -2.35
CA GLY A 493 31.07 12.30 -2.80
C GLY A 493 31.55 11.14 -1.92
N GLN A 494 31.34 11.21 -0.61
CA GLN A 494 31.64 10.12 0.31
C GLN A 494 30.72 8.92 0.10
N LYS A 495 29.43 9.15 -0.15
CA LYS A 495 28.48 8.09 -0.53
C LYS A 495 28.95 7.37 -1.80
N GLN A 496 29.37 8.13 -2.81
CA GLN A 496 29.87 7.57 -4.07
C GLN A 496 31.12 6.72 -3.86
N LEU A 497 32.09 7.20 -3.05
CA LEU A 497 33.30 6.42 -2.72
C LEU A 497 32.96 5.12 -1.95
N LEU A 498 31.97 5.13 -1.05
CA LEU A 498 31.48 3.92 -0.38
C LEU A 498 30.84 2.94 -1.37
N CYS A 499 30.06 3.43 -2.36
CA CYS A 499 29.51 2.59 -3.42
C CYS A 499 30.62 2.02 -4.33
N ILE A 500 31.67 2.79 -4.62
CA ILE A 500 32.84 2.29 -5.36
C ILE A 500 33.56 1.20 -4.55
N ALA A 501 33.77 1.39 -3.24
CA ALA A 501 34.37 0.37 -2.36
C ALA A 501 33.55 -0.93 -2.36
N ARG A 502 32.21 -0.84 -2.33
CA ARG A 502 31.29 -1.99 -2.47
C ARG A 502 31.53 -2.77 -3.76
N VAL A 503 31.69 -2.07 -4.89
CA VAL A 503 31.95 -2.70 -6.19
C VAL A 503 33.36 -3.25 -6.28
N MET A 504 34.36 -2.57 -5.69
CA MET A 504 35.74 -3.08 -5.63
C MET A 504 35.84 -4.40 -4.88
N LEU A 505 35.08 -4.57 -3.80
CA LEU A 505 35.05 -5.77 -2.98
C LEU A 505 34.54 -7.00 -3.76
N THR A 506 33.64 -6.82 -4.70
CA THR A 506 33.04 -7.91 -5.49
C THR A 506 33.89 -8.34 -6.69
N HIS A 507 34.88 -7.54 -7.11
CA HIS A 507 35.76 -7.79 -8.25
C HIS A 507 35.08 -8.24 -9.55
N PRO A 508 34.01 -7.55 -10.01
CA PRO A 508 33.30 -7.97 -11.20
C PRO A 508 34.15 -7.76 -12.48
N PRO A 509 34.01 -8.65 -13.50
CA PRO A 509 34.73 -8.50 -14.79
C PRO A 509 34.17 -7.39 -15.68
N MET A 510 32.93 -6.97 -15.47
CA MET A 510 32.26 -5.94 -16.25
C MET A 510 31.75 -4.83 -15.34
N LEU A 511 31.75 -3.59 -15.84
CA LEU A 511 31.38 -2.41 -15.08
C LEU A 511 30.37 -1.54 -15.83
N ILE A 512 29.47 -0.94 -15.06
CA ILE A 512 28.57 0.12 -15.51
C ILE A 512 28.75 1.30 -14.56
N LEU A 513 29.20 2.42 -15.09
CA LEU A 513 29.54 3.61 -14.33
C LEU A 513 28.73 4.81 -14.84
N ASP A 514 28.05 5.52 -13.93
CA ASP A 514 27.36 6.77 -14.24
C ASP A 514 28.08 7.93 -13.55
N GLU A 515 28.63 8.83 -14.33
CA GLU A 515 29.58 9.86 -13.90
C GLU A 515 28.96 11.22 -13.55
N ALA A 516 27.77 11.29 -13.03
CA ALA A 516 27.20 12.57 -12.63
C ALA A 516 27.76 13.07 -11.28
N THR A 517 28.60 14.09 -11.31
CA THR A 517 29.29 14.64 -10.13
C THR A 517 29.11 16.16 -9.96
N SER A 518 28.02 16.72 -10.44
CA SER A 518 27.75 18.17 -10.48
C SER A 518 27.69 18.87 -9.09
N SER A 519 27.79 18.13 -7.98
CA SER A 519 27.66 18.68 -6.63
C SER A 519 28.77 18.24 -5.66
N ILE A 520 29.95 17.84 -6.18
CA ILE A 520 31.07 17.30 -5.39
C ILE A 520 32.24 18.27 -5.40
N ASP A 521 32.90 18.43 -4.24
CA ASP A 521 34.12 19.25 -4.15
C ASP A 521 35.27 18.66 -4.98
N THR A 522 36.13 19.51 -5.51
CA THR A 522 37.22 19.15 -6.44
C THR A 522 38.16 18.09 -5.86
N ARG A 523 38.44 18.11 -4.54
CA ARG A 523 39.36 17.15 -3.91
C ARG A 523 38.76 15.75 -3.86
N THR A 524 37.47 15.64 -3.50
CA THR A 524 36.75 14.38 -3.48
C THR A 524 36.52 13.86 -4.89
N GLU A 525 36.29 14.76 -5.83
CA GLU A 525 36.17 14.45 -7.26
C GLU A 525 37.41 13.76 -7.82
N LEU A 526 38.62 14.28 -7.52
CA LEU A 526 39.88 13.65 -7.93
C LEU A 526 40.02 12.23 -7.35
N LYS A 527 39.60 12.00 -6.09
CA LYS A 527 39.63 10.68 -5.49
C LYS A 527 38.67 9.72 -6.19
N ILE A 528 37.46 10.17 -6.56
CA ILE A 528 36.48 9.39 -7.30
C ILE A 528 37.04 8.99 -8.67
N GLN A 529 37.68 9.92 -9.38
CA GLN A 529 38.34 9.63 -10.68
C GLN A 529 39.41 8.56 -10.52
N GLN A 530 40.32 8.72 -9.55
CA GLN A 530 41.38 7.73 -9.28
C GLN A 530 40.80 6.36 -8.94
N ALA A 531 39.75 6.33 -8.14
CA ALA A 531 39.03 5.10 -7.77
C ALA A 531 38.37 4.44 -8.99
N PHE A 532 37.76 5.22 -9.89
CA PHE A 532 37.20 4.70 -11.14
C PHE A 532 38.30 4.15 -12.08
N GLU A 533 39.42 4.87 -12.27
CA GLU A 533 40.53 4.38 -13.09
C GLU A 533 41.09 3.05 -12.57
N MET A 534 41.24 2.92 -11.25
CA MET A 534 41.69 1.68 -10.62
C MET A 534 40.67 0.57 -10.81
N LEU A 535 39.37 0.87 -10.64
CA LEU A 535 38.27 -0.09 -10.77
C LEU A 535 38.16 -0.63 -12.20
N MET A 536 38.34 0.23 -13.23
CA MET A 536 38.23 -0.11 -14.66
C MET A 536 39.39 -0.89 -15.23
N LYS A 537 40.53 -0.92 -14.56
CA LYS A 537 41.76 -1.52 -15.10
C LYS A 537 41.55 -2.99 -15.45
N GLY A 538 41.68 -3.33 -16.74
CA GLY A 538 41.53 -4.69 -17.26
C GLY A 538 40.10 -5.22 -17.32
N LYS A 539 39.08 -4.36 -17.12
CA LYS A 539 37.67 -4.74 -17.10
C LYS A 539 36.89 -4.09 -18.24
N THR A 540 35.90 -4.77 -18.77
CA THR A 540 34.97 -4.20 -19.75
C THR A 540 34.06 -3.20 -19.07
N SER A 541 34.13 -1.92 -19.49
CA SER A 541 33.45 -0.84 -18.79
C SER A 541 32.53 -0.05 -19.72
N PHE A 542 31.27 0.12 -19.34
CA PHE A 542 30.35 1.07 -19.97
C PHE A 542 30.19 2.27 -19.06
N ILE A 543 30.47 3.45 -19.60
CA ILE A 543 30.52 4.69 -18.85
C ILE A 543 29.56 5.68 -19.45
N VAL A 544 28.52 6.09 -18.69
CA VAL A 544 27.73 7.27 -19.08
C VAL A 544 28.59 8.50 -18.76
N ALA A 545 29.28 8.98 -19.77
CA ALA A 545 30.30 9.98 -19.59
C ALA A 545 29.68 11.39 -19.63
N HIS A 546 29.96 12.14 -18.58
CA HIS A 546 29.68 13.57 -18.46
C HIS A 546 30.96 14.41 -18.37
N ARG A 547 32.15 13.76 -18.47
CA ARG A 547 33.45 14.40 -18.35
C ARG A 547 34.30 14.18 -19.58
N LEU A 548 35.00 15.24 -19.95
CA LEU A 548 35.86 15.25 -21.10
C LEU A 548 37.00 14.22 -21.02
N SER A 549 37.64 14.10 -19.84
CA SER A 549 38.74 13.15 -19.62
C SER A 549 38.33 11.70 -19.83
N THR A 550 37.16 11.34 -19.35
CA THR A 550 36.63 9.99 -19.49
C THR A 550 36.27 9.67 -20.93
N ILE A 551 35.71 10.65 -21.65
CA ILE A 551 35.36 10.51 -23.07
C ILE A 551 36.63 10.33 -23.92
N LYS A 552 37.66 11.16 -23.71
CA LYS A 552 38.93 11.10 -24.47
C LYS A 552 39.68 9.79 -24.27
N ASN A 553 39.64 9.22 -23.07
CA ASN A 553 40.38 8.01 -22.72
C ASN A 553 39.58 6.71 -23.00
N ALA A 554 38.40 6.79 -23.62
CA ALA A 554 37.62 5.64 -23.99
C ALA A 554 38.14 4.97 -25.27
N ASP A 555 38.18 3.64 -25.29
CA ASP A 555 38.51 2.85 -26.49
C ASP A 555 37.46 2.97 -27.59
N LEU A 556 36.21 3.21 -27.19
CA LEU A 556 35.06 3.37 -28.08
C LEU A 556 34.09 4.38 -27.51
N ILE A 557 33.66 5.31 -28.31
CA ILE A 557 32.57 6.25 -27.95
C ILE A 557 31.34 5.90 -28.75
N LEU A 558 30.21 5.76 -28.06
CA LEU A 558 28.87 5.59 -28.63
C LEU A 558 28.09 6.89 -28.49
N VAL A 559 27.79 7.51 -29.61
CA VAL A 559 27.04 8.76 -29.66
C VAL A 559 25.56 8.44 -29.88
N MET A 560 24.75 8.69 -28.86
CA MET A 560 23.33 8.37 -28.88
C MET A 560 22.47 9.62 -29.11
N ASN A 561 21.48 9.49 -29.98
CA ASN A 561 20.45 10.49 -30.17
C ASN A 561 19.09 9.81 -30.45
N LYS A 562 18.05 10.24 -29.73
CA LYS A 562 16.68 9.70 -29.86
C LYS A 562 16.63 8.16 -29.87
N GLY A 563 17.36 7.55 -28.95
CA GLY A 563 17.41 6.10 -28.77
C GLY A 563 18.34 5.32 -29.69
N ASN A 564 18.89 5.93 -30.73
CA ASN A 564 19.77 5.27 -31.68
C ASN A 564 21.23 5.71 -31.48
N VAL A 565 22.17 4.81 -31.79
CA VAL A 565 23.59 5.15 -31.93
C VAL A 565 23.77 5.70 -33.34
N ILE A 566 24.07 7.00 -33.41
CA ILE A 566 24.23 7.72 -34.68
C ILE A 566 25.69 7.78 -35.15
N GLU A 567 26.64 7.73 -34.21
CA GLU A 567 28.07 7.71 -34.48
C GLU A 567 28.78 6.77 -33.50
N LYS A 568 29.85 6.12 -33.96
CA LYS A 568 30.72 5.30 -33.12
C LYS A 568 32.17 5.43 -33.63
N GLY A 569 33.14 5.46 -32.71
CA GLY A 569 34.56 5.57 -33.01
C GLY A 569 35.37 6.03 -31.79
N THR A 570 36.66 6.27 -31.98
CA THR A 570 37.52 6.91 -30.98
C THR A 570 37.27 8.43 -30.95
N HIS A 571 37.82 9.11 -29.95
CA HIS A 571 37.72 10.57 -29.85
C HIS A 571 38.21 11.27 -31.10
N ASP A 572 39.43 10.92 -31.57
CA ASP A 572 40.07 11.56 -32.71
C ASP A 572 39.30 11.31 -34.02
N GLU A 573 38.86 10.06 -34.25
CA GLU A 573 38.03 9.70 -35.42
C GLU A 573 36.71 10.49 -35.48
N LEU A 574 36.08 10.72 -34.31
CA LEU A 574 34.79 11.40 -34.26
C LEU A 574 34.95 12.93 -34.36
N ILE A 575 36.04 13.48 -33.87
CA ILE A 575 36.39 14.92 -34.05
C ILE A 575 36.64 15.20 -35.53
N GLU A 576 37.45 14.36 -36.23
CA GLU A 576 37.75 14.51 -37.65
C GLU A 576 36.52 14.43 -38.55
N LYS A 577 35.50 13.66 -38.16
CA LYS A 577 34.24 13.56 -38.90
C LYS A 577 33.38 14.82 -38.88
N HIS A 578 33.65 15.78 -37.99
CA HIS A 578 32.86 17.00 -37.80
C HIS A 578 31.34 16.77 -37.69
N GLY A 579 30.95 15.61 -37.11
CA GLY A 579 29.57 15.18 -37.00
C GLY A 579 28.83 15.68 -35.75
N PHE A 580 27.87 14.90 -35.27
CA PHE A 580 27.08 15.22 -34.08
C PHE A 580 27.95 15.27 -32.82
N TYR A 581 28.94 14.34 -32.72
CA TYR A 581 29.88 14.31 -31.60
C TYR A 581 30.74 15.59 -31.56
N TYR A 582 31.23 16.06 -32.68
CA TYR A 582 32.02 17.30 -32.77
C TYR A 582 31.22 18.50 -32.24
N ASN A 583 29.95 18.63 -32.68
CA ASN A 583 29.09 19.70 -32.20
C ASN A 583 28.77 19.59 -30.70
N LEU A 584 28.53 18.37 -30.21
CA LEU A 584 28.27 18.10 -28.79
C LEU A 584 29.50 18.44 -27.93
N TYR A 585 30.69 18.05 -28.40
CA TYR A 585 31.96 18.32 -27.76
C TYR A 585 32.23 19.83 -27.63
N ASN A 586 32.13 20.58 -28.72
CA ASN A 586 32.38 22.01 -28.72
C ASN A 586 31.33 22.78 -27.89
N SER A 587 30.06 22.35 -27.90
CA SER A 587 29.01 23.00 -27.12
C SER A 587 29.12 22.76 -25.62
N GLN A 588 29.72 21.66 -25.18
CA GLN A 588 29.80 21.29 -23.76
C GLN A 588 31.18 21.54 -23.12
N PHE A 589 32.24 21.55 -23.91
CA PHE A 589 33.60 21.47 -23.39
C PHE A 589 34.59 22.54 -23.95
N GLU A 590 34.22 23.32 -24.97
CA GLU A 590 34.96 24.48 -25.40
C GLU A 590 34.40 25.75 -24.75
N HIS A 591 34.84 26.00 -23.52
CA HIS A 591 34.76 27.32 -22.88
C HIS A 591 36.07 27.65 -22.22
#